data_61b53b19e8438d0c4119c24c8c3d61c7
#
_entry.id   61b53b19e8438d0c4119c24c8c3d61c7
#
_cell.length_a   1.000
_cell.length_b   1.000
_cell.length_c   1.000
_cell.angle_alpha   90.00
_cell.angle_beta   90.00
_cell.angle_gamma   90.00
#
_symmetry.space_group_name_H-M   'P 1'
#
loop_
_entity.id
_entity.type
_entity.pdbx_description
1 polymer ?
#
loop_
_entity_poly.entity_id
_entity_poly.type
_entity_poly.pdbx_seq_one_letter_code
_entity_poly.pdbx_strand_id
1 'polypeptide(L)' 'MAFQVTEVQKALKGADYPMDGPALSQLAESNGASKDLVDALKDLREVDGPNGVMKELKGNLGGDTDGS' A
#
# COMPACT_ATOMS: atom_id res chain seq x y z
N MET A 1 12.17 1.99 -4.80
CA MET A 1 12.13 0.66 -4.20
C MET A 1 10.73 0.10 -4.30
N ALA A 2 10.61 -1.13 -4.72
CA ALA A 2 9.30 -1.75 -4.88
C ALA A 2 9.00 -2.66 -3.71
N PHE A 3 7.76 -2.68 -3.29
CA PHE A 3 7.31 -3.60 -2.25
C PHE A 3 6.86 -4.90 -2.89
N GLN A 4 7.10 -5.99 -2.20
CA GLN A 4 6.66 -7.28 -2.68
C GLN A 4 5.16 -7.44 -2.48
N VAL A 5 4.53 -8.14 -3.42
CA VAL A 5 3.09 -8.39 -3.33
C VAL A 5 2.75 -9.10 -2.02
N THR A 6 3.56 -10.07 -1.64
CA THR A 6 3.34 -10.83 -0.42
C THR A 6 3.36 -9.92 0.81
N GLU A 7 4.31 -9.01 0.84
CA GLU A 7 4.42 -8.08 1.95
C GLU A 7 3.18 -7.19 2.05
N VAL A 8 2.73 -6.68 0.91
CA VAL A 8 1.55 -5.83 0.88
C VAL A 8 0.32 -6.62 1.32
N GLN A 9 0.17 -7.84 0.84
CA GLN A 9 -0.97 -8.67 1.21
C GLN A 9 -1.00 -8.95 2.71
N LYS A 10 0.14 -9.23 3.30
CA LYS A 10 0.22 -9.43 4.73
C LYS A 10 -0.14 -8.17 5.50
N ALA A 11 0.33 -7.04 5.01
CA ALA A 11 0.07 -5.76 5.65
C ALA A 11 -1.41 -5.41 5.62
N LEU A 12 -2.12 -5.87 4.60
CA LEU A 12 -3.52 -5.53 4.42
C LEU A 12 -4.46 -6.64 4.88
N LYS A 13 -3.95 -7.60 5.61
CA LYS A 13 -4.78 -8.69 6.13
C LYS A 13 -5.88 -8.11 7.01
N GLY A 14 -7.10 -8.49 6.72
CA GLY A 14 -8.25 -8.00 7.47
C GLY A 14 -8.78 -6.67 6.97
N ALA A 15 -8.30 -6.19 5.85
CA ALA A 15 -8.75 -4.91 5.30
C ALA A 15 -10.25 -4.95 4.98
N ASP A 16 -10.92 -3.86 5.26
CA ASP A 16 -12.34 -3.72 5.02
C ASP A 16 -12.54 -2.63 3.97
N TYR A 17 -12.49 -3.04 2.73
CA TYR A 17 -12.59 -2.10 1.62
C TYR A 17 -14.01 -1.57 1.47
N PRO A 18 -14.18 -0.35 0.95
CA PRO A 18 -13.11 0.55 0.52
C PRO A 18 -12.37 1.18 1.70
N MET A 19 -11.09 1.46 1.49
CA MET A 19 -10.26 2.08 2.52
C MET A 19 -9.42 3.18 1.91
N ASP A 20 -9.20 4.25 2.66
CA ASP A 20 -8.32 5.31 2.19
C ASP A 20 -6.90 5.10 2.72
N GLY A 21 -5.99 5.98 2.29
CA GLY A 21 -4.59 5.86 2.66
C GLY A 21 -4.33 5.80 4.14
N PRO A 22 -4.85 6.76 4.91
CA PRO A 22 -4.63 6.72 6.37
C PRO A 22 -5.13 5.43 7.02
N ALA A 23 -6.29 4.95 6.60
CA ALA A 23 -6.83 3.71 7.16
C ALA A 23 -5.95 2.53 6.79
N LEU A 24 -5.48 2.49 5.54
CA LEU A 24 -4.58 1.43 5.11
C LEU A 24 -3.28 1.45 5.89
N SER A 25 -2.73 2.64 6.13
CA SER A 25 -1.47 2.73 6.85
C SER A 25 -1.63 2.27 8.28
N GLN A 26 -2.73 2.58 8.92
CA GLN A 26 -2.98 2.13 10.28
C GLN A 26 -3.12 0.62 10.33
N LEU A 27 -3.84 0.05 9.39
CA LEU A 27 -3.98 -1.39 9.33
C LEU A 27 -2.64 -2.07 9.13
N ALA A 28 -1.85 -1.55 8.20
CA ALA A 28 -0.54 -2.11 7.91
C ALA A 28 0.36 -2.05 9.14
N GLU A 29 0.33 -0.94 9.84
CA GLU A 29 1.12 -0.79 11.05
C GLU A 29 0.70 -1.83 12.09
N SER A 30 -0.58 -2.01 12.25
CA SER A 30 -1.14 -2.99 13.17
C SER A 30 -0.70 -4.41 12.81
N ASN A 31 -0.55 -4.66 11.53
CA ASN A 31 -0.13 -5.97 11.04
C ASN A 31 1.38 -6.14 11.02
N GLY A 32 2.13 -5.16 11.50
CA GLY A 32 3.57 -5.28 11.59
C GLY A 32 4.32 -4.98 10.30
N ALA A 33 3.71 -4.23 9.41
CA ALA A 33 4.37 -3.87 8.15
C ALA A 33 5.55 -2.95 8.40
N SER A 34 6.46 -2.90 7.42
CA SER A 34 7.60 -2.02 7.51
C SER A 34 7.16 -0.57 7.50
N LYS A 35 7.96 0.28 8.10
CA LYS A 35 7.65 1.70 8.15
C LYS A 35 7.57 2.30 6.75
N ASP A 36 8.44 1.84 5.85
CA ASP A 36 8.42 2.33 4.48
C ASP A 36 7.08 2.06 3.82
N LEU A 37 6.53 0.87 4.04
CA LEU A 37 5.24 0.53 3.47
C LEU A 37 4.13 1.34 4.12
N VAL A 38 4.18 1.50 5.43
CA VAL A 38 3.18 2.30 6.15
C VAL A 38 3.17 3.73 5.61
N ASP A 39 4.35 4.31 5.43
CA ASP A 39 4.46 5.67 4.91
C ASP A 39 3.93 5.77 3.48
N ALA A 40 4.23 4.77 2.66
CA ALA A 40 3.73 4.77 1.29
C ALA A 40 2.20 4.69 1.26
N LEU A 41 1.62 3.92 2.16
CA LEU A 41 0.16 3.77 2.20
C LEU A 41 -0.55 5.04 2.61
N LYS A 42 0.09 5.86 3.44
CA LYS A 42 -0.53 7.10 3.91
C LYS A 42 -0.91 8.04 2.77
N ASP A 43 -0.14 8.01 1.68
CA ASP A 43 -0.35 8.92 0.57
C ASP A 43 -1.33 8.39 -0.45
N LEU A 44 -1.87 7.20 -0.23
CA LEU A 44 -2.79 6.62 -1.20
C LEU A 44 -4.16 7.22 -1.10
N ARG A 45 -4.87 7.16 -2.21
CA ARG A 45 -6.27 7.53 -2.25
C ARG A 45 -7.12 6.34 -1.83
N GLU A 46 -8.41 6.58 -1.72
CA GLU A 46 -9.33 5.49 -1.41
C GLU A 46 -9.27 4.42 -2.48
N VAL A 47 -9.19 3.17 -2.05
CA VAL A 47 -9.13 2.03 -2.96
C VAL A 47 -10.22 1.05 -2.61
N ASP A 48 -10.70 0.33 -3.61
CA ASP A 48 -11.78 -0.64 -3.44
C ASP A 48 -11.29 -2.04 -3.15
N GLY A 49 -10.01 -2.28 -3.26
CA GLY A 49 -9.47 -3.60 -3.04
C GLY A 49 -7.95 -3.62 -3.16
N PRO A 50 -7.34 -4.78 -2.95
CA PRO A 50 -5.88 -4.88 -2.97
C PRO A 50 -5.26 -4.52 -4.32
N ASN A 51 -5.98 -4.75 -5.41
CA ASN A 51 -5.46 -4.37 -6.73
C ASN A 51 -5.28 -2.87 -6.82
N GLY A 52 -6.20 -2.10 -6.25
CA GLY A 52 -6.08 -0.67 -6.22
C GLY A 52 -4.86 -0.21 -5.44
N VAL A 53 -4.61 -0.87 -4.32
CA VAL A 53 -3.43 -0.55 -3.51
C VAL A 53 -2.15 -0.77 -4.32
N MET A 54 -2.06 -1.89 -5.00
CA MET A 54 -0.87 -2.19 -5.79
C MET A 54 -0.68 -1.18 -6.92
N LYS A 55 -1.76 -0.78 -7.56
CA LYS A 55 -1.70 0.22 -8.61
C LYS A 55 -1.21 1.56 -8.07
N GLU A 56 -1.74 1.97 -6.94
CA GLU A 56 -1.35 3.24 -6.35
C GLU A 56 0.12 3.21 -5.90
N LEU A 57 0.54 2.11 -5.31
CA LEU A 57 1.93 1.98 -4.91
C LEU A 57 2.86 2.05 -6.09
N LYS A 58 2.50 1.38 -7.18
CA LYS A 58 3.31 1.46 -8.40
C LYS A 58 3.36 2.88 -8.94
N GLY A 59 2.24 3.57 -8.92
CA GLY A 59 2.19 4.93 -9.40
C GLY A 59 3.06 5.86 -8.59
N ASN A 60 3.02 5.70 -7.27
CA ASN A 60 3.79 6.57 -6.39
C ASN A 60 5.28 6.26 -6.38
N LEU A 61 5.61 4.98 -6.54
CA LEU A 61 7.00 4.57 -6.43
C LEU A 61 7.64 4.38 -7.78
N GLY A 62 6.82 4.05 -8.76
CA GLY A 62 7.31 3.72 -10.07
C GLY A 62 7.70 4.90 -10.88
N GLY A 63 7.39 6.04 -10.37
CA GLY A 63 7.83 7.21 -11.09
C GLY A 63 9.23 7.07 -11.48
N ASP A 64 9.86 6.20 -10.87
CA ASP A 64 11.12 5.93 -11.26
C ASP A 64 11.18 4.97 -12.33
N THR A 65 10.86 4.66 -12.70
CA THR A 65 11.17 3.96 -13.55
C THR A 65 11.21 3.71 -14.57
N ASP A 66 11.11 3.81 -14.60
CA ASP A 66 11.31 3.57 -15.37
C ASP A 66 11.53 3.52 -15.99
N GLY A 67 11.64 3.63 -15.94
CA GLY A 67 11.78 3.61 -16.58
C GLY A 67 11.86 3.22 -16.94
N SER A 68 11.81 3.25 -16.72
CA SER A 68 11.88 2.98 -17.24
C SER A 68 11.97 3.14 -17.54
#